data_122d338e9642b885bfb1f9a41ab8f4ee
#
_entry.id   122d338e9642b885bfb1f9a41ab8f4ee
#
_cell.length_a   1.000
_cell.length_b   1.000
_cell.length_c   1.000
_cell.angle_alpha   90.00
_cell.angle_beta   90.00
_cell.angle_gamma   90.00
#
_symmetry.space_group_name_H-M   'P 1'
#
loop_
_entity.id
_entity.type
_entity.pdbx_description
1 polymer ?
#
loop_
_entity_poly.entity_id
_entity_poly.type
_entity_poly.pdbx_seq_one_letter_code
_entity_poly.pdbx_strand_id
1 'polypeptide(L)'
;MTENGDKKEFGLPGVCGIALFTVLFCVLFPYLGFVSLAAVTAMTGVLVASWRNPLCFAVPLPGIAAAMLIWKSVPAGVILAALVLSGIVLGLVMRTHRSALSHVLSVVISYAVIAAAAYYICCTVYYGGISNGTAVFADRFTEYVS
;
A
#
# COMPACT_ATOMS: atom_id res chain seq x y z
N MET A 1 13.88 7.89 39.20
CA MET A 1 13.26 8.86 38.27
C MET A 1 12.98 8.14 36.98
N THR A 2 11.76 7.65 36.83
CA THR A 2 11.29 6.93 35.63
C THR A 2 10.72 7.98 34.71
N GLU A 3 11.50 8.34 33.69
CA GLU A 3 11.06 9.20 32.59
C GLU A 3 10.11 8.37 31.71
N ASN A 4 8.85 8.37 32.11
CA ASN A 4 7.74 7.91 31.26
C ASN A 4 7.63 8.92 30.10
N GLY A 5 8.42 8.69 29.06
CA GLY A 5 8.22 9.39 27.79
C GLY A 5 6.83 9.08 27.29
N ASP A 6 5.93 10.01 27.52
CA ASP A 6 4.56 10.05 26.98
C ASP A 6 4.66 9.92 25.44
N LYS A 7 4.68 8.68 24.97
CA LYS A 7 4.46 8.42 23.56
C LYS A 7 3.00 8.79 23.31
N LYS A 8 2.78 10.03 22.85
CA LYS A 8 1.48 10.49 22.38
C LYS A 8 0.94 9.47 21.41
N GLU A 9 0.14 8.54 21.92
CA GLU A 9 -0.69 7.70 21.06
C GLU A 9 -1.60 8.65 20.28
N PHE A 10 -1.63 8.48 18.98
CA PHE A 10 -2.53 9.24 18.14
C PHE A 10 -3.95 9.07 18.69
N GLY A 11 -4.57 10.15 19.11
CA GLY A 11 -5.93 10.10 19.64
C GLY A 11 -6.89 9.51 18.58
N LEU A 12 -7.97 8.91 19.07
CA LEU A 12 -9.01 8.31 18.22
C LEU A 12 -9.40 9.18 16.99
N PRO A 13 -9.55 10.52 17.12
CA PRO A 13 -9.85 11.38 15.97
C PRO A 13 -8.73 11.40 14.90
N GLY A 14 -7.48 11.31 15.31
CA GLY A 14 -6.36 11.24 14.35
C GLY A 14 -6.35 9.93 13.56
N VAL A 15 -6.61 8.80 14.23
CA VAL A 15 -6.73 7.49 13.59
C VAL A 15 -7.91 7.46 12.61
N CYS A 16 -9.07 7.99 13.01
CA CYS A 16 -10.24 8.09 12.11
C CYS A 16 -9.96 8.98 10.90
N GLY A 17 -9.24 10.10 11.09
CA GLY A 17 -8.83 10.97 9.99
C GLY A 17 -7.95 10.24 8.98
N ILE A 18 -6.88 9.56 9.44
CA ILE A 18 -5.99 8.79 8.56
C ILE A 18 -6.75 7.68 7.84
N ALA A 19 -7.63 6.98 8.54
CA ALA A 19 -8.46 5.93 7.97
C ALA A 19 -9.35 6.45 6.84
N LEU A 20 -10.03 7.57 7.07
CA LEU A 20 -10.90 8.21 6.09
C LEU A 20 -10.13 8.67 4.86
N PHE A 21 -8.96 9.29 5.05
CA PHE A 21 -8.08 9.70 3.95
C PHE A 21 -7.56 8.48 3.17
N THR A 22 -7.19 7.39 3.85
CA THR A 22 -6.75 6.16 3.17
C THR A 22 -7.85 5.61 2.25
N VAL A 23 -9.09 5.54 2.74
CA VAL A 23 -10.25 5.10 1.94
C VAL A 23 -10.49 6.04 0.77
N LEU A 24 -10.44 7.35 1.01
CA LEU A 24 -10.63 8.36 -0.04
C LEU A 24 -9.58 8.22 -1.15
N PHE A 25 -8.30 8.07 -0.80
CA PHE A 25 -7.22 7.89 -1.79
C PHE A 25 -7.31 6.55 -2.52
N CYS A 26 -7.79 5.48 -1.88
CA CYS A 26 -8.07 4.22 -2.57
C CYS A 26 -9.15 4.40 -3.65
N VAL A 27 -10.21 5.16 -3.36
CA VAL A 27 -11.29 5.42 -4.31
C VAL A 27 -10.84 6.38 -5.43
N LEU A 28 -10.03 7.37 -5.12
CA LEU A 28 -9.51 8.35 -6.08
C LEU A 28 -8.27 7.87 -6.86
N PHE A 29 -7.80 6.65 -6.58
CA PHE A 29 -6.60 6.08 -7.18
C PHE A 29 -6.49 6.26 -8.70
N PRO A 30 -7.51 5.97 -9.53
CA PRO A 30 -7.41 6.11 -10.98
C PRO A 30 -7.28 7.55 -11.48
N TYR A 31 -7.74 8.52 -10.68
CA TYR A 31 -7.66 9.96 -11.06
C TYR A 31 -6.34 10.59 -10.63
N LEU A 32 -5.80 10.19 -9.51
CA LEU A 32 -4.62 10.81 -8.90
C LEU A 32 -3.31 10.07 -9.22
N GLY A 33 -3.39 8.89 -9.84
CA GLY A 33 -2.23 8.12 -10.30
C GLY A 33 -1.14 7.97 -9.22
N PHE A 34 0.07 8.43 -9.53
CA PHE A 34 1.24 8.32 -8.64
C PHE A 34 1.05 8.94 -7.26
N VAL A 35 0.26 10.01 -7.15
CA VAL A 35 0.00 10.67 -5.85
C VAL A 35 -0.75 9.75 -4.92
N SER A 36 -1.74 9.01 -5.44
CA SER A 36 -2.49 8.04 -4.63
C SER A 36 -1.62 6.86 -4.20
N LEU A 37 -0.71 6.40 -5.08
CA LEU A 37 0.24 5.34 -4.76
C LEU A 37 1.06 5.68 -3.52
N ALA A 38 1.68 6.86 -3.53
CA ALA A 38 2.48 7.33 -2.42
C ALA A 38 1.63 7.58 -1.16
N ALA A 39 0.45 8.20 -1.32
CA ALA A 39 -0.43 8.56 -0.22
C ALA A 39 -0.99 7.32 0.50
N VAL A 40 -1.52 6.32 -0.22
CA VAL A 40 -2.07 5.09 0.38
C VAL A 40 -0.99 4.35 1.17
N THR A 41 0.20 4.21 0.60
CA THR A 41 1.32 3.55 1.27
C THR A 41 1.78 4.31 2.51
N ALA A 42 1.98 5.63 2.39
CA ALA A 42 2.45 6.47 3.50
C ALA A 42 1.42 6.50 4.63
N MET A 43 0.13 6.70 4.33
CA MET A 43 -0.93 6.76 5.33
C MET A 43 -1.13 5.44 6.04
N THR A 44 -1.10 4.32 5.31
CA THR A 44 -1.14 2.98 5.92
C THR A 44 0.08 2.75 6.81
N GLY A 45 1.26 3.17 6.37
CA GLY A 45 2.49 3.08 7.16
C GLY A 45 2.41 3.89 8.45
N VAL A 46 1.96 5.14 8.39
CA VAL A 46 1.76 6.00 9.57
C VAL A 46 0.72 5.41 10.51
N LEU A 47 -0.40 4.91 9.97
CA LEU A 47 -1.44 4.28 10.78
C LEU A 47 -0.90 3.07 11.55
N VAL A 48 -0.19 2.17 10.86
CA VAL A 48 0.40 0.99 11.50
C VAL A 48 1.50 1.37 12.47
N ALA A 49 2.32 2.38 12.17
CA ALA A 49 3.40 2.83 13.06
C ALA A 49 2.86 3.47 14.34
N SER A 50 1.80 4.27 14.25
CA SER A 50 1.26 5.07 15.36
C SER A 50 0.22 4.33 16.20
N TRP A 51 -0.57 3.46 15.60
CA TRP A 51 -1.64 2.75 16.30
C TRP A 51 -1.29 1.28 16.53
N ARG A 52 -1.06 0.91 17.78
CA ARG A 52 -0.64 -0.45 18.17
C ARG A 52 -1.75 -1.49 18.17
N ASN A 53 -3.00 -1.09 17.94
CA ASN A 53 -4.14 -2.01 17.90
C ASN A 53 -4.09 -2.84 16.60
N PRO A 54 -4.33 -4.16 16.64
CA PRO A 54 -4.38 -5.02 15.45
C PRO A 54 -5.43 -4.59 14.42
N LEU A 55 -6.45 -3.81 14.82
CA LEU A 55 -7.44 -3.23 13.92
C LEU A 55 -6.83 -2.31 12.85
N CYS A 56 -5.61 -1.78 13.06
CA CYS A 56 -4.92 -0.95 12.06
C CYS A 56 -4.72 -1.68 10.72
N PHE A 57 -4.62 -3.01 10.72
CA PHE A 57 -4.49 -3.81 9.50
C PHE A 57 -5.82 -3.93 8.73
N ALA A 58 -6.94 -3.81 9.41
CA ALA A 58 -8.26 -3.93 8.80
C ALA A 58 -8.78 -2.61 8.21
N VAL A 59 -8.28 -1.48 8.69
CA VAL A 59 -8.74 -0.14 8.28
C VAL A 59 -8.68 0.12 6.77
N PRO A 60 -7.63 -0.31 6.03
CA PRO A 60 -7.58 -0.09 4.58
C PRO A 60 -8.51 -1.00 3.77
N LEU A 61 -8.97 -2.13 4.32
CA LEU A 61 -9.78 -3.11 3.60
C LEU A 61 -11.08 -2.54 3.00
N PRO A 62 -11.88 -1.74 3.72
CA PRO A 62 -13.05 -1.08 3.14
C PRO A 62 -12.71 -0.20 1.94
N GLY A 63 -11.55 0.47 1.93
CA GLY A 63 -11.10 1.28 0.83
C GLY A 63 -10.80 0.47 -0.43
N ILE A 64 -10.14 -0.68 -0.28
CA ILE A 64 -9.88 -1.62 -1.37
C ILE A 64 -11.20 -2.17 -1.91
N ALA A 65 -12.11 -2.61 -1.04
CA ALA A 65 -13.41 -3.13 -1.43
C ALA A 65 -14.24 -2.08 -2.18
N ALA A 66 -14.30 -0.85 -1.68
CA ALA A 66 -14.99 0.26 -2.33
C ALA A 66 -14.39 0.56 -3.72
N ALA A 67 -13.07 0.59 -3.83
CA ALA A 67 -12.39 0.80 -5.10
C ALA A 67 -12.71 -0.30 -6.12
N MET A 68 -12.68 -1.57 -5.70
CA MET A 68 -13.03 -2.71 -6.57
C MET A 68 -14.49 -2.64 -7.05
N LEU A 69 -15.43 -2.25 -6.20
CA LEU A 69 -16.84 -2.12 -6.54
C LEU A 69 -17.09 -0.96 -7.50
N ILE A 70 -16.48 0.19 -7.25
CA ILE A 70 -16.65 1.41 -8.06
C ILE A 70 -16.03 1.20 -9.45
N TRP A 71 -14.81 0.68 -9.51
CA TRP A 71 -14.04 0.58 -10.75
C TRP A 71 -14.27 -0.72 -11.50
N LYS A 72 -14.96 -1.69 -10.90
CA LYS A 72 -15.20 -3.03 -11.47
C LYS A 72 -13.94 -3.66 -12.07
N SER A 73 -12.79 -3.35 -11.46
CA SER A 73 -11.46 -3.74 -11.95
C SER A 73 -10.70 -4.50 -10.88
N VAL A 74 -10.54 -5.80 -11.09
CA VAL A 74 -9.76 -6.66 -10.18
C VAL A 74 -8.27 -6.28 -10.15
N PRO A 75 -7.60 -5.90 -11.27
CA PRO A 75 -6.21 -5.43 -11.20
C PRO A 75 -6.04 -4.20 -10.31
N ALA A 76 -6.97 -3.25 -10.34
CA ALA A 76 -6.90 -2.09 -9.46
C ALA A 76 -6.94 -2.51 -7.98
N GLY A 77 -7.77 -3.49 -7.64
CA GLY A 77 -7.81 -4.08 -6.30
C GLY A 77 -6.50 -4.75 -5.90
N VAL A 78 -5.89 -5.52 -6.81
CA VAL A 78 -4.59 -6.18 -6.55
C VAL A 78 -3.48 -5.16 -6.33
N ILE A 79 -3.43 -4.10 -7.13
CA ILE A 79 -2.44 -3.02 -6.98
C ILE A 79 -2.65 -2.31 -5.63
N LEU A 80 -3.89 -1.94 -5.29
CA LEU A 80 -4.19 -1.30 -4.01
C LEU A 80 -3.86 -2.21 -2.82
N ALA A 81 -4.14 -3.50 -2.90
CA ALA A 81 -3.75 -4.46 -1.88
C ALA A 81 -2.24 -4.53 -1.71
N ALA A 82 -1.48 -4.55 -2.81
CA ALA A 82 -0.02 -4.53 -2.79
C ALA A 82 0.52 -3.25 -2.13
N LEU A 83 -0.09 -2.09 -2.41
CA LEU A 83 0.29 -0.81 -1.79
C LEU A 83 0.00 -0.78 -0.29
N VAL A 84 -1.14 -1.28 0.12
CA VAL A 84 -1.51 -1.41 1.53
C VAL A 84 -0.55 -2.35 2.26
N LEU A 85 -0.23 -3.50 1.69
CA LEU A 85 0.77 -4.43 2.24
C LEU A 85 2.14 -3.77 2.37
N SER A 86 2.56 -3.01 1.37
CA SER A 86 3.80 -2.24 1.42
C SER A 86 3.77 -1.20 2.55
N GLY A 87 2.65 -0.50 2.74
CA GLY A 87 2.45 0.43 3.85
C GLY A 87 2.50 -0.27 5.21
N ILE A 88 1.88 -1.45 5.34
CA ILE A 88 1.94 -2.25 6.56
C ILE A 88 3.39 -2.62 6.91
N VAL A 89 4.15 -3.13 5.93
CA VAL A 89 5.57 -3.46 6.13
C VAL A 89 6.36 -2.22 6.56
N LEU A 90 6.15 -1.08 5.90
CA LEU A 90 6.79 0.18 6.27
C LEU A 90 6.47 0.55 7.72
N GLY A 91 5.20 0.50 8.13
CA GLY A 91 4.77 0.81 9.49
C GLY A 91 5.34 -0.15 10.54
N LEU A 92 5.44 -1.45 10.21
CA LEU A 92 6.05 -2.45 11.09
C LEU A 92 7.56 -2.22 11.25
N VAL A 93 8.25 -1.91 10.15
CA VAL A 93 9.68 -1.58 10.17
C VAL A 93 9.94 -0.33 11.01
N MET A 94 9.08 0.70 10.90
CA MET A 94 9.18 1.91 11.72
C MET A 94 9.00 1.65 13.23
N ARG A 95 8.31 0.57 13.61
CA ARG A 95 8.18 0.18 15.03
C ARG A 95 9.44 -0.45 15.60
N THR A 96 10.35 -0.92 14.77
CA THR A 96 11.57 -1.61 15.20
C THR A 96 12.70 -0.59 15.36
N HIS A 97 13.38 -0.60 16.53
CA HIS A 97 14.54 0.26 16.78
C HIS A 97 15.81 -0.32 16.11
N ARG A 98 15.87 -0.28 14.78
CA ARG A 98 17.03 -0.73 14.00
C ARG A 98 17.76 0.45 13.37
N SER A 99 18.95 0.21 12.84
CA SER A 99 19.70 1.23 12.11
C SER A 99 18.93 1.73 10.86
N ALA A 100 19.12 2.98 10.48
CA ALA A 100 18.46 3.57 9.32
C ALA A 100 18.68 2.76 8.03
N LEU A 101 19.90 2.23 7.84
CA LEU A 101 20.24 1.39 6.70
C LEU A 101 19.40 0.10 6.66
N SER A 102 19.23 -0.57 7.81
CA SER A 102 18.42 -1.79 7.93
C SER A 102 16.94 -1.51 7.60
N HIS A 103 16.42 -0.33 7.99
CA HIS A 103 15.06 0.09 7.64
C HIS A 103 14.90 0.25 6.13
N VAL A 104 15.81 0.99 5.50
CA VAL A 104 15.77 1.22 4.03
C VAL A 104 15.85 -0.09 3.28
N LEU A 105 16.80 -0.97 3.61
CA LEU A 105 16.94 -2.26 2.96
C LEU A 105 15.69 -3.15 3.12
N SER A 106 15.14 -3.23 4.33
CA SER A 106 13.92 -4.02 4.60
C SER A 106 12.74 -3.51 3.78
N VAL A 107 12.56 -2.20 3.67
CA VAL A 107 11.50 -1.58 2.88
C VAL A 107 11.70 -1.85 1.40
N VAL A 108 12.88 -1.64 0.84
CA VAL A 108 13.17 -1.85 -0.57
C VAL A 108 12.94 -3.32 -0.96
N ILE A 109 13.47 -4.26 -0.18
CA ILE A 109 13.28 -5.70 -0.44
C ILE A 109 11.80 -6.06 -0.39
N SER A 110 11.08 -5.60 0.63
CA SER A 110 9.65 -5.89 0.78
C SER A 110 8.83 -5.33 -0.38
N TYR A 111 9.12 -4.12 -0.82
CA TYR A 111 8.48 -3.53 -2.00
C TYR A 111 8.74 -4.34 -3.26
N ALA A 112 9.98 -4.76 -3.49
CA ALA A 112 10.35 -5.56 -4.65
C ALA A 112 9.58 -6.90 -4.66
N VAL A 113 9.50 -7.58 -3.52
CA VAL A 113 8.76 -8.86 -3.38
C VAL A 113 7.26 -8.66 -3.61
N ILE A 114 6.67 -7.64 -2.99
CA ILE A 114 5.23 -7.35 -3.12
C ILE A 114 4.89 -6.96 -4.56
N ALA A 115 5.71 -6.13 -5.20
CA ALA A 115 5.53 -5.73 -6.59
C ALA A 115 5.64 -6.93 -7.55
N ALA A 116 6.63 -7.81 -7.33
CA ALA A 116 6.79 -9.03 -8.12
C ALA A 116 5.60 -9.97 -7.95
N ALA A 117 5.10 -10.16 -6.72
CA ALA A 117 3.93 -10.98 -6.45
C ALA A 117 2.66 -10.39 -7.09
N ALA A 118 2.42 -9.09 -6.96
CA ALA A 118 1.29 -8.41 -7.58
C ALA A 118 1.35 -8.52 -9.12
N TYR A 119 2.53 -8.33 -9.70
CA TYR A 119 2.74 -8.51 -11.14
C TYR A 119 2.44 -9.94 -11.57
N TYR A 120 2.96 -10.95 -10.84
CA TYR A 120 2.70 -12.36 -11.11
C TYR A 120 1.20 -12.68 -11.07
N ILE A 121 0.49 -12.23 -10.03
CA ILE A 121 -0.96 -12.42 -9.88
C ILE A 121 -1.71 -11.75 -11.05
N CYS A 122 -1.38 -10.53 -11.39
CA CYS A 122 -2.02 -9.84 -12.52
C CYS A 122 -1.79 -10.59 -13.84
N CYS A 123 -0.57 -11.03 -14.12
CA CYS A 123 -0.26 -11.76 -15.34
C CYS A 123 -0.99 -13.10 -15.43
N THR A 124 -1.04 -13.86 -14.33
CA THR A 124 -1.68 -15.19 -14.34
C THR A 124 -3.20 -15.10 -14.38
N VAL A 125 -3.79 -14.20 -13.59
CA VAL A 125 -5.26 -14.09 -13.49
C VAL A 125 -5.88 -13.36 -14.67
N TYR A 126 -5.22 -12.34 -15.21
CA TYR A 126 -5.79 -11.47 -16.23
C TYR A 126 -5.36 -11.83 -17.65
N TYR A 127 -4.11 -12.24 -17.82
CA TYR A 127 -3.53 -12.46 -19.15
C TYR A 127 -3.28 -13.94 -19.45
N GLY A 128 -3.67 -14.83 -18.55
CA GLY A 128 -3.54 -16.27 -18.75
C GLY A 128 -2.10 -16.80 -18.75
N GLY A 129 -1.14 -15.99 -18.26
CA GLY A 129 0.26 -16.38 -18.11
C GLY A 129 1.22 -15.20 -18.16
N ILE A 130 2.45 -15.45 -17.67
CA ILE A 130 3.50 -14.40 -17.60
C ILE A 130 3.91 -13.93 -18.99
N SER A 131 4.04 -14.84 -19.97
CA SER A 131 4.45 -14.49 -21.33
C SER A 131 3.47 -13.54 -22.02
N ASN A 132 2.16 -13.81 -21.88
CA ASN A 132 1.13 -12.96 -22.44
C ASN A 132 1.04 -11.62 -21.72
N GLY A 133 1.15 -11.63 -20.40
CA GLY A 133 1.17 -10.40 -19.61
C GLY A 133 2.33 -9.49 -19.94
N THR A 134 3.56 -10.05 -20.07
CA THR A 134 4.74 -9.27 -20.44
C THR A 134 4.65 -8.69 -21.85
N ALA A 135 4.08 -9.41 -22.81
CA ALA A 135 3.88 -8.91 -24.17
C ALA A 135 2.93 -7.69 -24.16
N VAL A 136 1.80 -7.77 -23.47
CA VAL A 136 0.84 -6.66 -23.37
C VAL A 136 1.46 -5.45 -22.66
N PHE A 137 2.27 -5.65 -21.63
CA PHE A 137 2.98 -4.55 -20.97
C PHE A 137 4.02 -3.92 -21.88
N ALA A 138 4.77 -4.71 -22.64
CA ALA A 138 5.75 -4.21 -23.59
C ALA A 138 5.10 -3.39 -24.72
N ASP A 139 3.99 -3.87 -25.27
CA ASP A 139 3.24 -3.16 -26.32
C ASP A 139 2.69 -1.82 -25.80
N ARG A 140 2.12 -1.81 -24.61
CA ARG A 140 1.64 -0.57 -23.98
C ARG A 140 2.76 0.41 -23.69
N PHE A 141 3.93 -0.10 -23.25
CA PHE A 141 5.08 0.76 -22.97
C PHE A 141 5.63 1.40 -24.25
N THR A 142 5.69 0.63 -25.34
CA THR A 142 6.13 1.18 -26.65
C THR A 142 5.16 2.21 -27.20
N GLU A 143 3.85 2.04 -26.99
CA GLU A 143 2.81 3.01 -27.35
C GLU A 143 2.94 4.33 -26.57
N TYR A 144 3.45 4.29 -25.35
CA TYR A 144 3.66 5.47 -24.51
C TYR A 144 4.95 6.24 -24.85
N VAL A 145 5.94 5.57 -25.45
CA VAL A 145 7.28 6.13 -25.75
C VAL A 145 7.39 6.59 -27.20
N SER A 146 6.53 6.13 -28.08
CA SER A 146 6.44 6.56 -29.49
C SER A 146 5.58 7.81 -29.65
#